data_a288aae0b50450c434eced8d0c4ed788
#
_entry.id   a288aae0b50450c434eced8d0c4ed788
#
_cell.length_a   1.000
_cell.length_b   1.000
_cell.length_c   1.000
_cell.angle_alpha   90.00
_cell.angle_beta   90.00
_cell.angle_gamma   90.00
#
_symmetry.space_group_name_H-M   'P 1'
#
loop_
_entity.id
_entity.type
_entity.pdbx_description
1 polymer ?
#
loop_
_entity_poly.entity_id
_entity_poly.type
_entity_poly.pdbx_seq_one_letter_code
_entity_poly.pdbx_strand_id
1 'polypeptide(L)'
;MPRFISRLTAQIIFFFCFILSAQTAFADLSDADKSEIKSIIREFIEENPIIIRDVLTQLATTEQAQRKLAALALVKNDDGDPEIGPSDAAITIYEFSDYNCGYCKRIFNDLQAVLAEQPDVRLVVKEFPILAETSVLAAKAAIAAHRQGKFRQFHISMMTWRGKIDGDAIDAAVQTAGLDKNRLRKDMDDELTASILSKTRAAAAALDVRGTPALIIGETIIPGAISKNEILDLINQTRAAKN
;
A
#
# COMPACT_ATOMS: atom_id res chain seq x y z
N MET A 1 81.59 -23.00 32.90
CA MET A 1 80.34 -22.32 32.53
C MET A 1 79.46 -23.21 31.61
N PRO A 2 78.74 -24.21 32.11
CA PRO A 2 77.62 -24.78 31.36
C PRO A 2 76.45 -25.23 32.25
N ARG A 3 75.91 -24.34 33.08
CA ARG A 3 74.74 -24.71 33.91
C ARG A 3 73.51 -23.75 33.71
N PHE A 4 73.64 -22.70 32.91
CA PHE A 4 72.59 -21.70 32.74
C PHE A 4 71.67 -22.03 31.52
N ILE A 5 72.09 -22.80 30.55
CA ILE A 5 71.33 -23.09 29.33
C ILE A 5 70.25 -24.17 29.58
N SER A 6 70.45 -25.08 30.55
CA SER A 6 69.55 -26.19 30.87
C SER A 6 68.20 -25.77 31.50
N ARG A 7 68.15 -24.66 32.21
CA ARG A 7 66.93 -24.23 32.90
C ARG A 7 65.99 -23.41 31.99
N LEU A 8 66.55 -22.70 31.02
CA LEU A 8 65.76 -21.89 30.13
C LEU A 8 65.03 -22.74 29.07
N THR A 9 65.67 -23.82 28.60
CA THR A 9 65.07 -24.76 27.66
C THR A 9 63.97 -25.60 28.29
N ALA A 10 64.10 -25.98 29.57
CA ALA A 10 63.06 -26.72 30.29
C ALA A 10 61.82 -25.87 30.56
N GLN A 11 61.94 -24.57 30.84
CA GLN A 11 60.82 -23.65 31.01
C GLN A 11 60.10 -23.34 29.71
N ILE A 12 60.77 -23.22 28.58
CA ILE A 12 60.18 -23.01 27.27
C ILE A 12 59.38 -24.24 26.82
N ILE A 13 59.87 -25.44 27.05
CA ILE A 13 59.15 -26.67 26.70
C ILE A 13 57.92 -26.85 27.57
N PHE A 14 58.00 -26.51 28.87
CA PHE A 14 56.82 -26.61 29.76
C PHE A 14 55.74 -25.59 29.43
N PHE A 15 56.12 -24.39 28.97
CA PHE A 15 55.20 -23.34 28.54
C PHE A 15 54.56 -23.66 27.18
N PHE A 16 55.32 -24.32 26.27
CA PHE A 16 54.82 -24.73 24.96
C PHE A 16 53.88 -25.96 25.04
N CYS A 17 54.08 -26.87 26.02
CA CYS A 17 53.12 -27.95 26.29
C CYS A 17 51.82 -27.47 26.93
N PHE A 18 51.84 -26.35 27.67
CA PHE A 18 50.63 -25.82 28.29
C PHE A 18 49.76 -25.03 27.32
N ILE A 19 50.33 -24.48 26.24
CA ILE A 19 49.60 -23.78 25.16
C ILE A 19 48.92 -24.76 24.21
N LEU A 20 49.44 -25.99 24.06
CA LEU A 20 48.89 -27.00 23.14
C LEU A 20 47.66 -27.73 23.73
N SER A 21 47.32 -27.57 25.01
CA SER A 21 46.20 -28.25 25.67
C SER A 21 44.93 -27.43 25.73
N ALA A 22 44.91 -26.18 25.22
CA ALA A 22 43.70 -25.40 25.03
C ALA A 22 43.06 -25.65 23.64
N GLN A 23 42.95 -26.91 23.23
CA GLN A 23 42.03 -27.27 22.19
C GLN A 23 40.62 -27.12 22.80
N THR A 24 39.91 -26.09 22.39
CA THR A 24 38.49 -25.98 22.64
C THR A 24 37.85 -27.24 22.02
N ALA A 25 37.58 -28.20 22.87
CA ALA A 25 36.74 -29.33 22.50
C ALA A 25 35.35 -28.75 22.16
N PHE A 26 35.12 -28.42 20.91
CA PHE A 26 33.76 -28.39 20.41
C PHE A 26 33.27 -29.84 20.53
N ALA A 27 32.58 -30.13 21.62
CA ALA A 27 31.96 -31.42 21.82
C ALA A 27 30.90 -31.54 20.73
N ASP A 28 31.23 -32.32 19.70
CA ASP A 28 30.24 -32.71 18.70
C ASP A 28 29.20 -33.58 19.41
N LEU A 29 27.95 -33.13 19.44
CA LEU A 29 26.87 -33.86 20.10
C LEU A 29 26.73 -35.26 19.49
N SER A 30 26.74 -36.27 20.36
CA SER A 30 26.49 -37.65 19.90
C SER A 30 25.09 -37.79 19.31
N ASP A 31 24.83 -38.81 18.52
CA ASP A 31 23.48 -39.05 17.97
C ASP A 31 22.46 -39.38 19.08
N ALA A 32 22.91 -39.90 20.23
CA ALA A 32 22.11 -40.12 21.41
C ALA A 32 21.69 -38.75 22.02
N ASP A 33 22.63 -37.81 22.19
CA ASP A 33 22.35 -36.47 22.73
C ASP A 33 21.39 -35.71 21.81
N LYS A 34 21.57 -35.80 20.48
CA LYS A 34 20.67 -35.21 19.49
C LYS A 34 19.25 -35.80 19.58
N SER A 35 19.14 -37.10 19.84
CA SER A 35 17.84 -37.76 20.00
C SER A 35 17.14 -37.32 21.30
N GLU A 36 17.88 -37.22 22.39
CA GLU A 36 17.40 -36.76 23.69
C GLU A 36 16.91 -35.30 23.61
N ILE A 37 17.71 -34.40 23.01
CA ILE A 37 17.34 -33.00 22.78
C ILE A 37 16.03 -32.89 21.96
N LYS A 38 15.89 -33.70 20.91
CA LYS A 38 14.63 -33.71 20.11
C LYS A 38 13.42 -34.19 20.94
N SER A 39 13.63 -35.15 21.86
CA SER A 39 12.56 -35.62 22.74
C SER A 39 12.14 -34.52 23.73
N ILE A 40 13.11 -33.86 24.36
CA ILE A 40 12.85 -32.75 25.29
C ILE A 40 12.12 -31.60 24.59
N ILE A 41 12.54 -31.24 23.38
CA ILE A 41 11.87 -30.17 22.60
C ILE A 41 10.43 -30.56 22.27
N ARG A 42 10.20 -31.82 21.89
CA ARG A 42 8.86 -32.32 21.59
C ARG A 42 7.95 -32.25 22.80
N GLU A 43 8.41 -32.80 23.92
CA GLU A 43 7.69 -32.78 25.20
C GLU A 43 7.37 -31.33 25.62
N PHE A 44 8.35 -30.42 25.56
CA PHE A 44 8.14 -29.01 25.86
C PHE A 44 7.06 -28.36 24.97
N ILE A 45 7.05 -28.67 23.68
CA ILE A 45 6.04 -28.13 22.74
C ILE A 45 4.66 -28.72 23.05
N GLU A 46 4.57 -30.00 23.35
CA GLU A 46 3.30 -30.69 23.68
C GLU A 46 2.70 -30.19 25.00
N GLU A 47 3.55 -29.90 26.00
CA GLU A 47 3.14 -29.36 27.29
C GLU A 47 2.79 -27.85 27.25
N ASN A 48 3.31 -27.13 26.27
CA ASN A 48 3.16 -25.67 26.18
C ASN A 48 2.50 -25.21 24.88
N PRO A 49 1.28 -25.67 24.52
CA PRO A 49 0.62 -25.32 23.25
C PRO A 49 0.31 -23.83 23.13
N ILE A 50 0.25 -23.10 24.25
CA ILE A 50 0.03 -21.64 24.29
C ILE A 50 1.18 -20.91 23.61
N ILE A 51 2.43 -21.34 23.83
CA ILE A 51 3.62 -20.70 23.23
C ILE A 51 3.54 -20.77 21.70
N ILE A 52 3.19 -21.94 21.17
CA ILE A 52 3.04 -22.14 19.72
C ILE A 52 1.90 -21.28 19.16
N ARG A 53 0.75 -21.24 19.84
CA ARG A 53 -0.38 -20.40 19.44
C ARG A 53 0.03 -18.92 19.41
N ASP A 54 0.72 -18.44 20.42
CA ASP A 54 1.12 -17.03 20.55
C ASP A 54 2.12 -16.65 19.46
N VAL A 55 3.11 -17.51 19.18
CA VAL A 55 4.06 -17.32 18.07
C VAL A 55 3.36 -17.29 16.71
N LEU A 56 2.44 -18.21 16.45
CA LEU A 56 1.67 -18.25 15.20
C LEU A 56 0.78 -17.02 15.06
N THR A 57 0.16 -16.55 16.14
CA THR A 57 -0.66 -15.32 16.14
C THR A 57 0.20 -14.09 15.85
N GLN A 58 1.37 -13.99 16.49
CA GLN A 58 2.30 -12.89 16.24
C GLN A 58 2.81 -12.89 14.79
N LEU A 59 3.16 -14.05 14.26
CA LEU A 59 3.58 -14.20 12.87
C LEU A 59 2.47 -13.77 11.91
N ALA A 60 1.24 -14.28 12.10
CA ALA A 60 0.09 -13.92 11.27
C ALA A 60 -0.20 -12.41 11.31
N THR A 61 -0.12 -11.77 12.49
CA THR A 61 -0.32 -10.33 12.65
C THR A 61 0.76 -9.54 11.91
N THR A 62 2.01 -9.96 12.01
CA THR A 62 3.16 -9.31 11.33
C THR A 62 3.02 -9.43 9.81
N GLU A 63 2.70 -10.62 9.30
CA GLU A 63 2.47 -10.85 7.87
C GLU A 63 1.29 -10.01 7.35
N GLN A 64 0.19 -9.94 8.11
CA GLN A 64 -0.96 -9.12 7.72
C GLN A 64 -0.61 -7.63 7.65
N ALA A 65 0.14 -7.11 8.62
CA ALA A 65 0.62 -5.73 8.61
C ALA A 65 1.53 -5.47 7.39
N GLN A 66 2.45 -6.38 7.09
CA GLN A 66 3.32 -6.26 5.90
C GLN A 66 2.53 -6.29 4.60
N ARG A 67 1.54 -7.18 4.46
CA ARG A 67 0.65 -7.25 3.29
C ARG A 67 -0.14 -5.95 3.13
N LYS A 68 -0.69 -5.39 4.22
CA LYS A 68 -1.39 -4.10 4.20
C LYS A 68 -0.48 -2.97 3.73
N LEU A 69 0.75 -2.87 4.26
CA LEU A 69 1.71 -1.84 3.85
C LEU A 69 2.09 -1.98 2.37
N ALA A 70 2.34 -3.19 1.89
CA ALA A 70 2.62 -3.45 0.49
C ALA A 70 1.43 -3.06 -0.42
N ALA A 71 0.20 -3.37 -0.01
CA ALA A 71 -1.00 -3.00 -0.75
C ALA A 71 -1.23 -1.48 -0.77
N LEU A 72 -0.99 -0.78 0.36
CA LEU A 72 -1.02 0.69 0.41
C LEU A 72 0.05 1.33 -0.48
N ALA A 73 1.22 0.71 -0.62
CA ALA A 73 2.26 1.18 -1.54
C ALA A 73 1.79 1.12 -3.01
N LEU A 74 0.99 0.12 -3.40
CA LEU A 74 0.39 0.06 -4.74
C LEU A 74 -0.59 1.22 -4.98
N VAL A 75 -1.36 1.63 -3.97
CA VAL A 75 -2.27 2.79 -4.08
C VAL A 75 -1.49 4.09 -4.20
N LYS A 76 -0.44 4.25 -3.40
CA LYS A 76 0.42 5.45 -3.37
C LYS A 76 1.30 5.60 -4.63
N ASN A 77 1.43 4.53 -5.44
CA ASN A 77 1.99 4.63 -6.78
C ASN A 77 0.93 5.19 -7.72
N ASP A 78 0.75 6.52 -7.65
CA ASP A 78 -0.33 7.26 -8.29
C ASP A 78 0.11 8.01 -9.56
N ASP A 79 1.29 7.70 -10.10
CA ASP A 79 1.79 8.30 -11.34
C ASP A 79 0.81 8.11 -12.49
N GLY A 80 0.28 9.24 -12.97
CA GLY A 80 -0.69 9.33 -14.07
C GLY A 80 -2.15 9.15 -13.64
N ASP A 81 -2.43 8.85 -12.37
CA ASP A 81 -3.81 8.88 -11.86
C ASP A 81 -4.36 10.32 -11.86
N PRO A 82 -5.64 10.50 -12.19
CA PRO A 82 -6.28 11.80 -12.11
C PRO A 82 -6.29 12.37 -10.68
N GLU A 83 -5.94 13.65 -10.54
CA GLU A 83 -5.88 14.31 -9.23
C GLU A 83 -6.47 15.71 -9.21
N ILE A 84 -6.87 16.15 -8.02
CA ILE A 84 -7.37 17.49 -7.72
C ILE A 84 -6.71 17.98 -6.43
N GLY A 85 -6.05 19.13 -6.48
CA GLY A 85 -5.33 19.73 -5.36
C GLY A 85 -3.86 19.97 -5.68
N PRO A 86 -3.07 20.43 -4.69
CA PRO A 86 -1.64 20.68 -4.90
C PRO A 86 -0.86 19.36 -4.97
N SER A 87 0.12 19.28 -5.87
CA SER A 87 0.94 18.06 -6.04
C SER A 87 1.83 17.76 -4.82
N ASP A 88 2.16 18.81 -4.04
CA ASP A 88 2.95 18.75 -2.80
C ASP A 88 2.08 18.68 -1.53
N ALA A 89 0.80 18.32 -1.66
CA ALA A 89 -0.14 18.22 -0.55
C ALA A 89 0.39 17.34 0.59
N ALA A 90 0.26 17.82 1.83
CA ALA A 90 0.65 17.08 3.02
C ALA A 90 -0.18 15.80 3.22
N ILE A 91 -1.46 15.83 2.81
CA ILE A 91 -2.41 14.73 2.93
C ILE A 91 -2.96 14.38 1.55
N THR A 92 -2.96 13.09 1.23
CA THR A 92 -3.62 12.57 0.04
C THR A 92 -4.81 11.71 0.44
N ILE A 93 -5.95 12.00 -0.16
CA ILE A 93 -7.14 11.13 -0.15
C ILE A 93 -7.11 10.35 -1.46
N TYR A 94 -7.16 9.02 -1.41
CA TYR A 94 -7.36 8.18 -2.58
C TYR A 94 -8.81 7.72 -2.60
N GLU A 95 -9.50 7.90 -3.73
CA GLU A 95 -10.87 7.42 -3.93
C GLU A 95 -10.91 6.41 -5.08
N PHE A 96 -11.26 5.16 -4.81
CA PHE A 96 -11.67 4.22 -5.84
C PHE A 96 -13.08 4.57 -6.27
N SER A 97 -13.21 5.05 -7.50
CA SER A 97 -14.44 5.69 -7.99
C SER A 97 -14.92 5.12 -9.31
N ASP A 98 -16.23 5.22 -9.54
CA ASP A 98 -16.90 4.84 -10.79
C ASP A 98 -18.01 5.88 -11.11
N TYR A 99 -18.01 6.42 -12.30
CA TYR A 99 -18.98 7.47 -12.70
C TYR A 99 -20.44 6.99 -12.76
N ASN A 100 -20.68 5.67 -12.83
CA ASN A 100 -22.02 5.10 -12.73
C ASN A 100 -22.44 4.84 -11.26
N CYS A 101 -21.55 5.06 -10.29
CA CYS A 101 -21.83 4.82 -8.89
C CYS A 101 -22.60 5.98 -8.24
N GLY A 102 -23.83 5.72 -7.79
CA GLY A 102 -24.65 6.74 -7.11
C GLY A 102 -24.04 7.19 -5.75
N TYR A 103 -23.33 6.32 -5.07
CA TYR A 103 -22.63 6.66 -3.81
C TYR A 103 -21.40 7.52 -4.05
N CYS A 104 -20.65 7.32 -5.15
CA CYS A 104 -19.56 8.20 -5.57
C CYS A 104 -20.09 9.60 -5.86
N LYS A 105 -21.21 9.71 -6.59
CA LYS A 105 -21.88 11.00 -6.84
C LYS A 105 -22.38 11.68 -5.56
N ARG A 106 -22.73 10.91 -4.53
CA ARG A 106 -23.15 11.44 -3.24
C ARG A 106 -22.01 12.05 -2.46
N ILE A 107 -20.90 11.30 -2.31
CA ILE A 107 -19.73 11.77 -1.55
C ILE A 107 -18.95 12.87 -2.27
N PHE A 108 -19.14 13.01 -3.58
CA PHE A 108 -18.46 14.01 -4.41
C PHE A 108 -18.58 15.43 -3.84
N ASN A 109 -19.79 15.87 -3.39
CA ASN A 109 -19.98 17.19 -2.83
C ASN A 109 -19.20 17.38 -1.53
N ASP A 110 -19.15 16.36 -0.66
CA ASP A 110 -18.39 16.39 0.59
C ASP A 110 -16.88 16.46 0.31
N LEU A 111 -16.38 15.69 -0.65
CA LEU A 111 -14.98 15.77 -1.07
C LEU A 111 -14.61 17.13 -1.67
N GLN A 112 -15.49 17.73 -2.50
CA GLN A 112 -15.25 19.08 -3.03
C GLN A 112 -15.22 20.13 -1.90
N ALA A 113 -16.09 20.02 -0.90
CA ALA A 113 -16.09 20.91 0.26
C ALA A 113 -14.81 20.75 1.10
N VAL A 114 -14.36 19.51 1.32
CA VAL A 114 -13.09 19.22 2.02
C VAL A 114 -11.92 19.86 1.28
N LEU A 115 -11.80 19.65 -0.04
CA LEU A 115 -10.72 20.24 -0.83
C LEU A 115 -10.71 21.77 -0.84
N ALA A 116 -11.89 22.39 -0.73
CA ALA A 116 -12.00 23.85 -0.64
C ALA A 116 -11.57 24.40 0.74
N GLU A 117 -11.77 23.63 1.79
CA GLU A 117 -11.48 24.02 3.18
C GLU A 117 -10.08 23.62 3.65
N GLN A 118 -9.45 22.63 2.98
CA GLN A 118 -8.16 22.05 3.36
C GLN A 118 -7.14 22.22 2.22
N PRO A 119 -6.42 23.35 2.17
CA PRO A 119 -5.50 23.64 1.05
C PRO A 119 -4.27 22.73 1.00
N ASP A 120 -3.99 21.97 2.06
CA ASP A 120 -2.91 20.99 2.16
C ASP A 120 -3.36 19.55 1.83
N VAL A 121 -4.57 19.40 1.29
CA VAL A 121 -5.15 18.11 0.91
C VAL A 121 -5.28 18.01 -0.61
N ARG A 122 -4.90 16.86 -1.18
CA ARG A 122 -5.23 16.49 -2.57
C ARG A 122 -6.09 15.23 -2.59
N LEU A 123 -6.91 15.13 -3.63
CA LEU A 123 -7.69 13.95 -3.99
C LEU A 123 -7.06 13.30 -5.21
N VAL A 124 -6.71 12.03 -5.12
CA VAL A 124 -6.33 11.17 -6.24
C VAL A 124 -7.51 10.23 -6.53
N VAL A 125 -8.02 10.27 -7.74
CA VAL A 125 -9.12 9.41 -8.17
C VAL A 125 -8.53 8.17 -8.83
N LYS A 126 -8.67 7.04 -8.15
CA LYS A 126 -8.35 5.72 -8.66
C LYS A 126 -9.54 5.23 -9.49
N GLU A 127 -9.47 5.43 -10.81
CA GLU A 127 -10.53 5.03 -11.73
C GLU A 127 -10.75 3.51 -11.65
N PHE A 128 -11.86 3.12 -11.03
CA PHE A 128 -12.21 1.72 -10.77
C PHE A 128 -13.56 1.34 -11.42
N PRO A 129 -13.59 1.23 -12.77
CA PRO A 129 -14.80 1.01 -13.53
C PRO A 129 -15.27 -0.44 -13.44
N ILE A 130 -16.18 -0.73 -12.50
CA ILE A 130 -16.68 -2.08 -12.22
C ILE A 130 -18.18 -2.26 -12.41
N LEU A 131 -18.93 -1.17 -12.66
CA LEU A 131 -20.39 -1.21 -12.66
C LEU A 131 -21.01 -1.41 -14.06
N ALA A 132 -20.35 -0.91 -15.12
CA ALA A 132 -20.86 -0.99 -16.48
C ALA A 132 -19.73 -0.87 -17.52
N GLU A 133 -19.98 -1.27 -18.76
CA GLU A 133 -19.04 -1.04 -19.86
C GLU A 133 -18.80 0.46 -20.09
N THR A 134 -19.83 1.27 -19.93
CA THR A 134 -19.73 2.74 -20.03
C THR A 134 -18.88 3.35 -18.92
N SER A 135 -18.74 2.68 -17.77
CA SER A 135 -17.80 3.08 -16.72
C SER A 135 -16.35 3.04 -17.24
N VAL A 136 -16.00 2.04 -18.04
CA VAL A 136 -14.65 1.91 -18.61
C VAL A 136 -14.36 3.07 -19.58
N LEU A 137 -15.34 3.46 -20.40
CA LEU A 137 -15.20 4.61 -21.31
C LEU A 137 -15.02 5.90 -20.53
N ALA A 138 -15.84 6.11 -19.49
CA ALA A 138 -15.76 7.30 -18.64
C ALA A 138 -14.41 7.40 -17.89
N ALA A 139 -13.93 6.29 -17.34
CA ALA A 139 -12.63 6.20 -16.66
C ALA A 139 -11.45 6.51 -17.61
N LYS A 140 -11.47 5.93 -18.84
CA LYS A 140 -10.48 6.25 -19.87
C LYS A 140 -10.48 7.74 -20.24
N ALA A 141 -11.68 8.34 -20.39
CA ALA A 141 -11.84 9.75 -20.70
C ALA A 141 -11.33 10.64 -19.54
N ALA A 142 -11.55 10.24 -18.29
CA ALA A 142 -11.04 10.96 -17.12
C ALA A 142 -9.51 10.99 -17.07
N ILE A 143 -8.86 9.84 -17.29
CA ILE A 143 -7.38 9.74 -17.38
C ILE A 143 -6.87 10.61 -18.53
N ALA A 144 -7.51 10.56 -19.71
CA ALA A 144 -7.14 11.39 -20.85
C ALA A 144 -7.37 12.89 -20.60
N ALA A 145 -8.42 13.26 -19.84
CA ALA A 145 -8.67 14.63 -19.42
C ALA A 145 -7.59 15.13 -18.43
N HIS A 146 -7.11 14.26 -17.55
CA HIS A 146 -5.98 14.56 -16.64
C HIS A 146 -4.71 14.88 -17.45
N ARG A 147 -4.38 14.10 -18.47
CA ARG A 147 -3.25 14.33 -19.37
C ARG A 147 -3.32 15.66 -20.15
N GLN A 148 -4.50 16.26 -20.23
CA GLN A 148 -4.70 17.60 -20.80
C GLN A 148 -4.78 18.70 -19.73
N GLY A 149 -4.58 18.38 -18.43
CA GLY A 149 -4.70 19.32 -17.31
C GLY A 149 -6.14 19.83 -17.08
N LYS A 150 -7.15 19.07 -17.54
CA LYS A 150 -8.57 19.44 -17.50
C LYS A 150 -9.43 18.47 -16.67
N PHE A 151 -8.78 17.61 -15.87
CA PHE A 151 -9.48 16.57 -15.12
C PHE A 151 -10.55 17.15 -14.19
N ARG A 152 -10.23 18.19 -13.41
CA ARG A 152 -11.18 18.75 -12.44
C ARG A 152 -12.50 19.15 -13.09
N GLN A 153 -12.47 19.85 -14.23
CA GLN A 153 -13.65 20.31 -14.94
C GLN A 153 -14.44 19.12 -15.53
N PHE A 154 -13.73 18.15 -16.13
CA PHE A 154 -14.31 16.93 -16.63
C PHE A 154 -14.99 16.13 -15.52
N HIS A 155 -14.29 15.91 -14.40
CA HIS A 155 -14.79 15.16 -13.26
C HIS A 155 -16.04 15.78 -12.64
N ILE A 156 -16.05 17.10 -12.44
CA ILE A 156 -17.24 17.82 -11.97
C ILE A 156 -18.42 17.57 -12.91
N SER A 157 -18.22 17.72 -14.22
CA SER A 157 -19.28 17.51 -15.20
C SER A 157 -19.83 16.09 -15.14
N MET A 158 -18.99 15.08 -15.05
CA MET A 158 -19.38 13.68 -14.98
C MET A 158 -20.08 13.32 -13.67
N MET A 159 -19.58 13.79 -12.53
CA MET A 159 -20.16 13.51 -11.21
C MET A 159 -21.51 14.22 -10.98
N THR A 160 -21.69 15.38 -11.59
CA THR A 160 -22.96 16.11 -11.51
C THR A 160 -23.96 15.72 -12.60
N TRP A 161 -23.54 14.94 -13.60
CA TRP A 161 -24.40 14.47 -14.67
C TRP A 161 -25.61 13.70 -14.12
N ARG A 162 -26.81 14.05 -14.61
CA ARG A 162 -28.05 13.37 -14.26
C ARG A 162 -28.50 12.53 -15.44
N GLY A 163 -28.64 11.24 -15.22
CA GLY A 163 -29.02 10.29 -16.26
C GLY A 163 -27.94 9.22 -16.47
N LYS A 164 -28.08 8.49 -17.56
CA LYS A 164 -27.16 7.42 -17.95
C LYS A 164 -25.80 8.01 -18.33
N ILE A 165 -24.73 7.36 -17.89
CA ILE A 165 -23.38 7.65 -18.36
C ILE A 165 -23.18 6.88 -19.68
N ASP A 166 -23.12 7.62 -20.79
CA ASP A 166 -22.91 7.12 -22.14
C ASP A 166 -22.02 8.07 -22.93
N GLY A 167 -21.97 7.90 -24.24
CA GLY A 167 -21.17 8.75 -25.14
C GLY A 167 -21.59 10.22 -25.10
N ASP A 168 -22.87 10.50 -24.96
CA ASP A 168 -23.39 11.87 -24.90
C ASP A 168 -22.96 12.56 -23.61
N ALA A 169 -23.03 11.85 -22.49
CA ALA A 169 -22.55 12.36 -21.20
C ALA A 169 -21.05 12.69 -21.24
N ILE A 170 -20.25 11.83 -21.85
CA ILE A 170 -18.80 12.02 -22.00
C ILE A 170 -18.53 13.20 -22.95
N ASP A 171 -19.21 13.28 -24.09
CA ASP A 171 -19.06 14.37 -25.07
C ASP A 171 -19.45 15.73 -24.45
N ALA A 172 -20.52 15.78 -23.66
CA ALA A 172 -20.91 16.99 -22.92
C ALA A 172 -19.84 17.41 -21.91
N ALA A 173 -19.27 16.46 -21.17
CA ALA A 173 -18.17 16.73 -20.22
C ALA A 173 -16.89 17.19 -20.94
N VAL A 174 -16.57 16.61 -22.08
CA VAL A 174 -15.45 17.01 -22.96
C VAL A 174 -15.61 18.46 -23.40
N GLN A 175 -16.82 18.83 -23.87
CA GLN A 175 -17.13 20.19 -24.29
C GLN A 175 -17.05 21.18 -23.13
N THR A 176 -17.66 20.83 -21.97
CA THR A 176 -17.67 21.68 -20.77
C THR A 176 -16.27 21.92 -20.23
N ALA A 177 -15.40 20.90 -20.26
CA ALA A 177 -14.02 21.02 -19.83
C ALA A 177 -13.10 21.70 -20.87
N GLY A 178 -13.56 21.94 -22.09
CA GLY A 178 -12.76 22.52 -23.16
C GLY A 178 -11.61 21.62 -23.60
N LEU A 179 -11.85 20.30 -23.63
CA LEU A 179 -10.88 19.28 -24.03
C LEU A 179 -10.72 19.21 -25.56
N ASP A 180 -9.50 18.93 -26.02
CA ASP A 180 -9.27 18.50 -27.40
C ASP A 180 -9.80 17.07 -27.59
N LYS A 181 -10.90 16.95 -28.35
CA LYS A 181 -11.59 15.68 -28.56
C LYS A 181 -10.72 14.64 -29.31
N ASN A 182 -9.89 15.09 -30.26
CA ASN A 182 -9.03 14.18 -31.01
C ASN A 182 -7.89 13.65 -30.15
N ARG A 183 -7.25 14.51 -29.39
CA ARG A 183 -6.23 14.13 -28.41
C ARG A 183 -6.83 13.23 -27.33
N LEU A 184 -8.03 13.56 -26.82
CA LEU A 184 -8.72 12.74 -25.82
C LEU A 184 -8.90 11.30 -26.32
N ARG A 185 -9.44 11.11 -27.52
CA ARG A 185 -9.65 9.78 -28.10
C ARG A 185 -8.35 8.99 -28.24
N LYS A 186 -7.29 9.65 -28.72
CA LYS A 186 -5.96 9.03 -28.80
C LYS A 186 -5.46 8.59 -27.42
N ASP A 187 -5.57 9.49 -26.44
CA ASP A 187 -5.09 9.23 -25.08
C ASP A 187 -5.93 8.15 -24.34
N MET A 188 -7.23 8.02 -24.67
CA MET A 188 -8.09 6.96 -24.13
C MET A 188 -7.64 5.55 -24.57
N ASP A 189 -7.09 5.41 -25.77
CA ASP A 189 -6.67 4.13 -26.35
C ASP A 189 -5.17 3.86 -26.18
N ASP A 190 -4.47 4.72 -25.46
CA ASP A 190 -3.04 4.62 -25.19
C ASP A 190 -2.75 3.53 -24.14
N GLU A 191 -1.60 2.85 -24.28
CA GLU A 191 -1.10 1.85 -23.35
C GLU A 191 -0.95 2.41 -21.91
N LEU A 192 -0.60 3.70 -21.76
CA LEU A 192 -0.52 4.34 -20.46
C LEU A 192 -1.87 4.34 -19.74
N THR A 193 -2.96 4.70 -20.45
CA THR A 193 -4.32 4.66 -19.88
C THR A 193 -4.72 3.24 -19.46
N ALA A 194 -4.41 2.24 -20.28
CA ALA A 194 -4.65 0.85 -19.94
C ALA A 194 -3.82 0.40 -18.71
N SER A 195 -2.57 0.84 -18.63
CA SER A 195 -1.67 0.57 -17.50
C SER A 195 -2.19 1.16 -16.19
N ILE A 196 -2.67 2.42 -16.19
CA ILE A 196 -3.25 3.09 -15.01
C ILE A 196 -4.47 2.31 -14.50
N LEU A 197 -5.40 1.94 -15.37
CA LEU A 197 -6.56 1.13 -15.00
C LEU A 197 -6.16 -0.24 -14.44
N SER A 198 -5.13 -0.86 -15.00
CA SER A 198 -4.60 -2.14 -14.52
C SER A 198 -3.97 -2.00 -13.13
N LYS A 199 -3.17 -0.95 -12.89
CA LYS A 199 -2.59 -0.64 -11.57
C LYS A 199 -3.68 -0.41 -10.52
N THR A 200 -4.71 0.37 -10.84
CA THR A 200 -5.87 0.58 -9.95
C THR A 200 -6.55 -0.74 -9.58
N ARG A 201 -6.78 -1.61 -10.56
CA ARG A 201 -7.38 -2.93 -10.31
C ARG A 201 -6.51 -3.81 -9.42
N ALA A 202 -5.19 -3.81 -9.64
CA ALA A 202 -4.25 -4.55 -8.81
C ALA A 202 -4.22 -4.02 -7.36
N ALA A 203 -4.23 -2.69 -7.19
CA ALA A 203 -4.29 -2.06 -5.87
C ALA A 203 -5.60 -2.38 -5.14
N ALA A 204 -6.74 -2.32 -5.84
CA ALA A 204 -8.06 -2.69 -5.29
C ALA A 204 -8.07 -4.15 -4.82
N ALA A 205 -7.55 -5.07 -5.63
CA ALA A 205 -7.46 -6.49 -5.28
C ALA A 205 -6.56 -6.74 -4.06
N ALA A 206 -5.40 -6.07 -3.97
CA ALA A 206 -4.48 -6.20 -2.86
C ALA A 206 -5.06 -5.69 -1.53
N LEU A 207 -5.97 -4.71 -1.57
CA LEU A 207 -6.67 -4.14 -0.41
C LEU A 207 -8.05 -4.74 -0.15
N ASP A 208 -8.46 -5.74 -0.93
CA ASP A 208 -9.82 -6.33 -0.88
C ASP A 208 -10.93 -5.29 -1.10
N VAL A 209 -10.65 -4.26 -1.91
CA VAL A 209 -11.65 -3.27 -2.33
C VAL A 209 -12.52 -3.87 -3.42
N ARG A 210 -13.81 -4.08 -3.12
CA ARG A 210 -14.77 -4.77 -4.01
C ARG A 210 -15.89 -3.87 -4.53
N GLY A 211 -15.91 -2.61 -4.14
CA GLY A 211 -16.97 -1.67 -4.50
C GLY A 211 -16.51 -0.23 -4.47
N THR A 212 -17.37 0.67 -4.97
CA THR A 212 -17.15 2.10 -5.00
C THR A 212 -18.25 2.86 -4.27
N PRO A 213 -17.95 4.00 -3.64
CA PRO A 213 -16.61 4.48 -3.41
C PRO A 213 -15.87 3.65 -2.36
N ALA A 214 -14.54 3.60 -2.43
CA ALA A 214 -13.72 3.25 -1.29
C ALA A 214 -12.65 4.34 -1.11
N LEU A 215 -12.47 4.80 0.12
CA LEU A 215 -11.51 5.86 0.42
C LEU A 215 -10.31 5.30 1.16
N ILE A 216 -9.13 5.91 0.92
CA ILE A 216 -7.94 5.68 1.72
C ILE A 216 -7.40 7.03 2.16
N ILE A 217 -7.29 7.23 3.48
CA ILE A 217 -6.75 8.42 4.10
C ILE A 217 -5.71 7.98 5.12
N GLY A 218 -4.44 8.36 4.90
CA GLY A 218 -3.33 7.82 5.67
C GLY A 218 -3.16 6.32 5.44
N GLU A 219 -3.44 5.51 6.46
CA GLU A 219 -3.44 4.03 6.39
C GLU A 219 -4.84 3.43 6.60
N THR A 220 -5.87 4.28 6.74
CA THR A 220 -7.23 3.85 6.98
C THR A 220 -7.94 3.61 5.66
N ILE A 221 -8.51 2.41 5.51
CA ILE A 221 -9.31 1.99 4.36
C ILE A 221 -10.77 2.07 4.77
N ILE A 222 -11.57 2.83 4.03
CA ILE A 222 -12.98 3.08 4.32
C ILE A 222 -13.81 2.58 3.14
N PRO A 223 -14.54 1.46 3.29
CA PRO A 223 -15.48 1.00 2.28
C PRO A 223 -16.76 1.85 2.32
N GLY A 224 -17.17 2.36 1.16
CA GLY A 224 -18.39 3.15 1.01
C GLY A 224 -18.23 4.64 1.25
N ALA A 225 -19.36 5.36 1.11
CA ALA A 225 -19.42 6.78 1.31
C ALA A 225 -19.56 7.14 2.80
N ILE A 226 -18.78 8.10 3.25
CA ILE A 226 -18.82 8.69 4.60
C ILE A 226 -19.11 10.19 4.51
N SER A 227 -19.47 10.79 5.63
CA SER A 227 -19.76 12.22 5.71
C SER A 227 -18.49 13.07 5.65
N LYS A 228 -18.65 14.37 5.31
CA LYS A 228 -17.59 15.36 5.35
C LYS A 228 -16.86 15.39 6.71
N ASN A 229 -17.62 15.34 7.82
CA ASN A 229 -17.03 15.39 9.15
C ASN A 229 -16.12 14.18 9.42
N GLU A 230 -16.54 12.97 9.04
CA GLU A 230 -15.73 11.77 9.16
C GLU A 230 -14.46 11.87 8.32
N ILE A 231 -14.54 12.46 7.11
CA ILE A 231 -13.34 12.71 6.26
C ILE A 231 -12.38 13.67 6.98
N LEU A 232 -12.89 14.77 7.55
CA LEU A 232 -12.09 15.76 8.27
C LEU A 232 -11.42 15.16 9.52
N ASP A 233 -12.12 14.30 10.25
CA ASP A 233 -11.57 13.60 11.42
C ASP A 233 -10.40 12.69 11.02
N LEU A 234 -10.52 11.94 9.94
CA LEU A 234 -9.45 11.07 9.41
C LEU A 234 -8.24 11.88 8.90
N ILE A 235 -8.48 13.03 8.28
CA ILE A 235 -7.41 13.95 7.88
C ILE A 235 -6.64 14.43 9.11
N ASN A 236 -7.35 14.85 10.17
CA ASN A 236 -6.74 15.34 11.41
C ASN A 236 -5.94 14.24 12.13
N GLN A 237 -6.48 13.02 12.19
CA GLN A 237 -5.76 11.84 12.71
C GLN A 237 -4.48 11.57 11.91
N THR A 238 -4.56 11.67 10.58
CA THR A 238 -3.39 11.44 9.70
C THR A 238 -2.32 12.52 9.90
N ARG A 239 -2.71 13.79 10.14
CA ARG A 239 -1.77 14.88 10.48
C ARG A 239 -1.08 14.62 11.81
N ALA A 240 -1.85 14.21 12.83
CA ALA A 240 -1.30 13.93 14.16
C ALA A 240 -0.30 12.75 14.15
N ALA A 241 -0.50 11.77 13.29
CA ALA A 241 0.41 10.61 13.16
C ALA A 241 1.72 10.93 12.41
N LYS A 242 1.81 12.07 11.73
CA LYS A 242 3.03 12.52 10.99
C LYS A 242 3.93 13.44 11.82
N ASN A 243 3.42 13.99 12.92
CA ASN A 243 4.14 14.84 13.86
C ASN A 243 4.68 14.04 15.05
#